data_5a8ab3835696abf2626729f0190caf71
#
_entry.id   5a8ab3835696abf2626729f0190caf71
#
_cell.length_a   1.000
_cell.length_b   1.000
_cell.length_c   1.000
_cell.angle_alpha   90.00
_cell.angle_beta   90.00
_cell.angle_gamma   90.00
#
_symmetry.space_group_name_H-M   'P 1'
#
loop_
_entity.id
_entity.type
_entity.pdbx_description
1 polymer ?
#
loop_
_entity_poly.entity_id
_entity_poly.type
_entity_poly.pdbx_seq_one_letter_code
_entity_poly.pdbx_strand_id
1 'polypeptide(L)'
;MQFLDELKWRGLLHQTTGGDELQKHLVSGSRIAYCGFDPTKDALTIGNYMPIKILRHWQLAGHKPIVLMGGGTGLIGDPSGKDAERQLLSKEQVAKNIEGQLRCFSKVLDFEGEHAAIIVNNADWLCELGFLDVLRDVGKYFSVNTMIQKDSVKDRLNNREQGISYTEFSYMILQAYDFLHLRRKMDCTIQIAGSYQYGNIVAGIDLIRRDMTGSPEDQFRGAGITNPLVTASDGSKIGKTEKGAIWLTEDRTSPYAFHQYWLNIPDEDAGKFLRWFTFLDQPTIEAIEKEHAESPHQRATQKALADAMTEIFHGSENVERCNDAAKALFGGDIKSLDETMLSEVFAEVPAGEFAKSSLGTEAASLVELLPQTELCKSKREAREFLQNGSVAINGKKVAGDTAIACVLTSDDLLHGSTILLRRGKKAWFASRWV
;
A
#
# COMPACT_ATOMS: atom_id res chain seq x y z
N MET A 1 -6.88 20.51 -14.00
CA MET A 1 -7.65 19.42 -14.70
C MET A 1 -8.90 19.15 -13.88
N GLN A 2 -10.05 18.89 -14.51
CA GLN A 2 -11.25 18.52 -13.74
C GLN A 2 -11.06 17.13 -13.12
N PHE A 3 -11.71 16.86 -11.98
CA PHE A 3 -11.51 15.61 -11.22
C PHE A 3 -11.70 14.33 -12.06
N LEU A 4 -12.79 14.23 -12.83
CA LEU A 4 -13.02 13.03 -13.65
C LEU A 4 -12.02 12.90 -14.80
N ASP A 5 -11.52 14.01 -15.35
CA ASP A 5 -10.52 13.98 -16.43
C ASP A 5 -9.16 13.52 -15.88
N GLU A 6 -8.80 13.95 -14.67
CA GLU A 6 -7.60 13.46 -13.96
C GLU A 6 -7.66 11.96 -13.74
N LEU A 7 -8.80 11.44 -13.25
CA LEU A 7 -8.96 10.00 -13.04
C LEU A 7 -8.94 9.22 -14.37
N LYS A 8 -9.55 9.74 -15.43
CA LYS A 8 -9.52 9.11 -16.77
C LYS A 8 -8.10 9.02 -17.32
N TRP A 9 -7.36 10.14 -17.27
CA TRP A 9 -5.98 10.18 -17.75
C TRP A 9 -5.08 9.20 -16.99
N ARG A 10 -5.24 9.11 -15.68
CA ARG A 10 -4.47 8.15 -14.86
C ARG A 10 -4.91 6.69 -15.06
N GLY A 11 -6.05 6.44 -15.70
CA GLY A 11 -6.64 5.10 -15.77
C GLY A 11 -7.28 4.64 -14.45
N LEU A 12 -7.67 5.59 -13.60
CA LEU A 12 -8.28 5.34 -12.28
C LEU A 12 -9.80 5.39 -12.31
N LEU A 13 -10.42 5.80 -13.39
CA LEU A 13 -11.86 5.80 -13.56
C LEU A 13 -12.31 4.50 -14.20
N HIS A 14 -13.03 3.66 -13.44
CA HIS A 14 -13.61 2.43 -13.96
C HIS A 14 -15.05 2.66 -14.43
N GLN A 15 -15.91 3.13 -13.55
CA GLN A 15 -17.34 3.28 -13.82
C GLN A 15 -17.94 4.40 -12.96
N THR A 16 -18.91 5.10 -13.52
CA THR A 16 -19.70 6.12 -12.80
C THR A 16 -21.18 5.85 -12.97
N THR A 17 -21.97 6.36 -12.03
CA THR A 17 -23.43 6.49 -12.19
C THR A 17 -23.79 7.97 -12.41
N GLY A 18 -24.98 8.23 -12.94
CA GLY A 18 -25.51 9.61 -13.08
C GLY A 18 -25.15 10.33 -14.40
N GLY A 19 -24.31 9.74 -15.27
CA GLY A 19 -24.04 10.26 -16.61
C GLY A 19 -23.68 11.76 -16.65
N ASP A 20 -24.35 12.51 -17.53
CA ASP A 20 -24.11 13.97 -17.72
C ASP A 20 -24.51 14.79 -16.50
N GLU A 21 -25.47 14.33 -15.69
CA GLU A 21 -25.87 15.01 -14.46
C GLU A 21 -24.76 15.02 -13.43
N LEU A 22 -24.00 13.92 -13.30
CA LEU A 22 -22.83 13.88 -12.46
C LEU A 22 -21.82 14.96 -12.85
N GLN A 23 -21.51 15.08 -14.14
CA GLN A 23 -20.56 16.09 -14.64
C GLN A 23 -21.02 17.52 -14.29
N LYS A 24 -22.30 17.82 -14.56
CA LYS A 24 -22.90 19.12 -14.21
C LYS A 24 -22.84 19.39 -12.70
N HIS A 25 -23.15 18.36 -11.91
CA HIS A 25 -23.12 18.46 -10.46
C HIS A 25 -21.71 18.77 -9.92
N LEU A 26 -20.68 18.12 -10.46
CA LEU A 26 -19.29 18.32 -10.02
C LEU A 26 -18.75 19.72 -10.37
N VAL A 27 -19.11 20.28 -11.52
CA VAL A 27 -18.62 21.61 -11.93
C VAL A 27 -19.40 22.76 -11.29
N SER A 28 -20.55 22.53 -10.69
CA SER A 28 -21.42 23.57 -10.13
C SER A 28 -21.04 24.01 -8.71
N GLY A 29 -19.96 23.47 -8.12
CA GLY A 29 -19.45 23.91 -6.80
C GLY A 29 -18.73 22.79 -6.05
N SER A 30 -18.28 23.11 -4.84
CA SER A 30 -17.67 22.11 -3.96
C SER A 30 -18.68 21.05 -3.55
N ARG A 31 -18.29 19.78 -3.59
CA ARG A 31 -19.13 18.62 -3.27
C ARG A 31 -18.51 17.78 -2.17
N ILE A 32 -19.34 16.97 -1.51
CA ILE A 32 -18.90 16.02 -0.50
C ILE A 32 -18.98 14.61 -1.08
N ALA A 33 -17.86 13.89 -0.99
CA ALA A 33 -17.79 12.47 -1.32
C ALA A 33 -17.30 11.67 -0.12
N TYR A 34 -17.70 10.41 -0.01
CA TYR A 34 -17.16 9.51 1.00
C TYR A 34 -16.61 8.22 0.41
N CYS A 35 -15.67 7.63 1.13
CA CYS A 35 -15.24 6.26 0.97
C CYS A 35 -15.23 5.54 2.31
N GLY A 36 -15.77 4.32 2.34
CA GLY A 36 -15.82 3.48 3.53
C GLY A 36 -14.59 2.57 3.65
N PHE A 37 -14.11 2.41 4.89
CA PHE A 37 -12.98 1.56 5.25
C PHE A 37 -13.35 0.67 6.43
N ASP A 38 -13.55 -0.61 6.18
CA ASP A 38 -13.79 -1.59 7.24
C ASP A 38 -12.48 -1.92 7.96
N PRO A 39 -12.43 -1.79 9.30
CA PRO A 39 -11.24 -1.95 10.11
C PRO A 39 -10.93 -3.42 10.38
N THR A 40 -10.60 -4.18 9.32
CA THR A 40 -10.28 -5.61 9.41
C THR A 40 -8.90 -5.90 9.99
N LYS A 41 -8.01 -4.91 9.99
CA LYS A 41 -6.67 -4.94 10.58
C LYS A 41 -6.30 -3.55 11.09
N ASP A 42 -5.32 -3.48 11.98
CA ASP A 42 -4.84 -2.26 12.62
C ASP A 42 -3.90 -1.39 11.75
N ALA A 43 -3.67 -1.79 10.50
CA ALA A 43 -2.90 -1.02 9.52
C ALA A 43 -3.47 -1.25 8.11
N LEU A 44 -3.17 -0.33 7.20
CA LEU A 44 -3.53 -0.40 5.80
C LEU A 44 -2.35 -0.86 4.96
N THR A 45 -2.66 -1.59 3.88
CA THR A 45 -1.70 -2.05 2.88
C THR A 45 -1.73 -1.17 1.64
N ILE A 46 -0.76 -1.34 0.74
CA ILE A 46 -0.76 -0.70 -0.59
C ILE A 46 -2.10 -0.90 -1.32
N GLY A 47 -2.73 -2.08 -1.20
CA GLY A 47 -4.03 -2.36 -1.82
C GLY A 47 -5.17 -1.47 -1.30
N ASN A 48 -5.06 -0.95 -0.06
CA ASN A 48 -6.02 -0.04 0.54
C ASN A 48 -5.76 1.43 0.19
N TYR A 49 -4.60 1.75 -0.36
CA TYR A 49 -4.21 3.13 -0.66
C TYR A 49 -5.02 3.78 -1.79
N MET A 50 -5.42 3.00 -2.79
CA MET A 50 -6.07 3.55 -3.99
C MET A 50 -7.32 4.40 -3.69
N PRO A 51 -8.28 3.95 -2.86
CA PRO A 51 -9.42 4.78 -2.48
C PRO A 51 -9.00 6.07 -1.75
N ILE A 52 -7.96 6.00 -0.90
CA ILE A 52 -7.44 7.17 -0.17
C ILE A 52 -6.84 8.18 -1.17
N LYS A 53 -6.08 7.69 -2.15
CA LYS A 53 -5.53 8.53 -3.22
C LYS A 53 -6.63 9.23 -4.02
N ILE A 54 -7.71 8.54 -4.35
CA ILE A 54 -8.83 9.15 -5.07
C ILE A 54 -9.53 10.21 -4.22
N LEU A 55 -9.69 9.98 -2.92
CA LEU A 55 -10.17 11.02 -1.99
C LEU A 55 -9.21 12.24 -1.95
N ARG A 56 -7.90 12.02 -2.06
CA ARG A 56 -6.95 13.13 -2.18
C ARG A 56 -7.12 13.90 -3.49
N HIS A 57 -7.28 13.22 -4.62
CA HIS A 57 -7.59 13.90 -5.89
C HIS A 57 -8.93 14.65 -5.82
N TRP A 58 -9.91 14.12 -5.10
CA TRP A 58 -11.17 14.81 -4.81
C TRP A 58 -10.93 16.11 -4.06
N GLN A 59 -10.10 16.07 -3.02
CA GLN A 59 -9.73 17.22 -2.23
C GLN A 59 -8.94 18.26 -3.04
N LEU A 60 -7.97 17.84 -3.85
CA LEU A 60 -7.18 18.69 -4.73
C LEU A 60 -8.04 19.36 -5.83
N ALA A 61 -9.16 18.77 -6.20
CA ALA A 61 -10.13 19.35 -7.12
C ALA A 61 -11.09 20.38 -6.47
N GLY A 62 -10.91 20.69 -5.18
CA GLY A 62 -11.72 21.68 -4.48
C GLY A 62 -12.99 21.12 -3.84
N HIS A 63 -13.01 19.83 -3.53
CA HIS A 63 -14.14 19.15 -2.93
C HIS A 63 -13.78 18.60 -1.53
N LYS A 64 -14.78 18.25 -0.71
CA LYS A 64 -14.58 17.74 0.65
C LYS A 64 -14.67 16.21 0.73
N PRO A 65 -13.61 15.49 1.11
CA PRO A 65 -13.68 14.06 1.31
C PRO A 65 -14.15 13.69 2.72
N ILE A 66 -14.93 12.62 2.83
CA ILE A 66 -15.24 11.93 4.09
C ILE A 66 -14.55 10.55 4.07
N VAL A 67 -13.78 10.28 5.11
CA VAL A 67 -13.30 8.94 5.45
C VAL A 67 -14.30 8.33 6.42
N LEU A 68 -15.06 7.33 5.96
CA LEU A 68 -16.01 6.62 6.80
C LEU A 68 -15.34 5.37 7.38
N MET A 69 -15.13 5.36 8.68
CA MET A 69 -14.65 4.18 9.41
C MET A 69 -15.81 3.22 9.67
N GLY A 70 -15.65 1.99 9.24
CA GLY A 70 -16.65 0.93 9.37
C GLY A 70 -16.71 0.34 10.78
N GLY A 71 -16.92 1.14 11.84
CA GLY A 71 -17.01 0.64 13.20
C GLY A 71 -18.20 -0.27 13.43
N GLY A 72 -19.34 0.01 12.78
CA GLY A 72 -20.54 -0.85 12.79
C GLY A 72 -20.45 -1.96 11.75
N THR A 73 -20.15 -1.61 10.50
CA THR A 73 -20.04 -2.59 9.38
C THR A 73 -18.91 -3.59 9.58
N GLY A 74 -17.81 -3.18 10.22
CA GLY A 74 -16.68 -4.06 10.54
C GLY A 74 -17.01 -5.19 11.52
N LEU A 75 -18.11 -5.07 12.30
CA LEU A 75 -18.62 -6.15 13.14
C LEU A 75 -19.35 -7.23 12.33
N ILE A 76 -19.81 -6.90 11.13
CA ILE A 76 -20.57 -7.78 10.22
C ILE A 76 -19.68 -8.39 9.16
N GLY A 77 -18.90 -7.56 8.47
CA GLY A 77 -17.99 -7.95 7.40
C GLY A 77 -18.62 -7.95 6.01
N ASP A 78 -17.98 -7.22 5.08
CA ASP A 78 -18.40 -7.12 3.67
C ASP A 78 -18.11 -8.43 2.92
N PRO A 79 -19.14 -9.07 2.31
CA PRO A 79 -18.96 -10.28 1.49
C PRO A 79 -18.37 -9.99 0.11
N SER A 80 -18.35 -8.72 -0.35
CA SER A 80 -17.96 -8.34 -1.70
C SER A 80 -16.51 -8.70 -2.01
N GLY A 81 -16.28 -9.47 -3.09
CA GLY A 81 -14.94 -9.88 -3.54
C GLY A 81 -14.23 -10.85 -2.57
N LYS A 82 -14.99 -11.63 -1.77
CA LYS A 82 -14.46 -12.62 -0.82
C LYS A 82 -15.01 -14.01 -1.10
N ASP A 83 -14.16 -14.98 -0.84
CA ASP A 83 -14.42 -16.40 -1.11
C ASP A 83 -15.03 -17.13 0.10
N ALA A 84 -14.85 -16.63 1.30
CA ALA A 84 -15.33 -17.23 2.54
C ALA A 84 -15.91 -16.17 3.48
N GLU A 85 -16.77 -16.61 4.41
CA GLU A 85 -17.32 -15.78 5.47
C GLU A 85 -16.19 -15.19 6.34
N ARG A 86 -16.34 -13.93 6.71
CA ARG A 86 -15.35 -13.26 7.57
C ARG A 86 -15.52 -13.71 9.02
N GLN A 87 -14.38 -13.86 9.68
CA GLN A 87 -14.37 -14.02 11.13
C GLN A 87 -14.86 -12.72 11.77
N LEU A 88 -15.90 -12.82 12.61
CA LEU A 88 -16.44 -11.67 13.34
C LEU A 88 -15.42 -11.12 14.34
N LEU A 89 -15.23 -9.82 14.32
CA LEU A 89 -14.34 -9.12 15.25
C LEU A 89 -15.11 -8.64 16.49
N SER A 90 -14.43 -8.54 17.64
CA SER A 90 -15.01 -7.87 18.81
C SER A 90 -15.00 -6.34 18.63
N LYS A 91 -15.84 -5.63 19.41
CA LYS A 91 -15.89 -4.15 19.39
C LYS A 91 -14.54 -3.54 19.76
N GLU A 92 -13.83 -4.14 20.71
CA GLU A 92 -12.51 -3.69 21.18
C GLU A 92 -11.48 -3.84 20.05
N GLN A 93 -11.50 -4.97 19.31
CA GLN A 93 -10.61 -5.19 18.20
C GLN A 93 -10.89 -4.23 17.04
N VAL A 94 -12.16 -3.96 16.75
CA VAL A 94 -12.58 -2.97 15.75
C VAL A 94 -12.08 -1.58 16.13
N ALA A 95 -12.25 -1.15 17.38
CA ALA A 95 -11.79 0.14 17.86
C ALA A 95 -10.26 0.29 17.74
N LYS A 96 -9.51 -0.73 18.16
CA LYS A 96 -8.04 -0.77 18.01
C LYS A 96 -7.60 -0.69 16.55
N ASN A 97 -8.29 -1.40 15.67
CA ASN A 97 -7.99 -1.39 14.24
C ASN A 97 -8.26 0.00 13.62
N ILE A 98 -9.34 0.68 14.01
CA ILE A 98 -9.64 2.05 13.58
C ILE A 98 -8.48 2.98 13.97
N GLU A 99 -8.08 2.98 15.23
CA GLU A 99 -6.98 3.81 15.72
C GLU A 99 -5.69 3.60 14.91
N GLY A 100 -5.35 2.35 14.62
CA GLY A 100 -4.19 2.03 13.80
C GLY A 100 -4.29 2.54 12.36
N GLN A 101 -5.47 2.43 11.73
CA GLN A 101 -5.69 2.89 10.35
C GLN A 101 -5.68 4.42 10.22
N LEU A 102 -6.15 5.16 11.23
CA LEU A 102 -6.20 6.63 11.19
C LEU A 102 -4.84 7.27 10.88
N ARG A 103 -3.75 6.67 11.34
CA ARG A 103 -2.37 7.12 11.06
C ARG A 103 -2.02 7.16 9.58
N CYS A 104 -2.67 6.32 8.75
CA CYS A 104 -2.40 6.28 7.30
C CYS A 104 -3.09 7.43 6.56
N PHE A 105 -4.28 7.85 6.99
CA PHE A 105 -5.04 8.89 6.31
C PHE A 105 -4.36 10.25 6.42
N SER A 106 -3.78 10.59 7.57
CA SER A 106 -3.08 11.86 7.79
C SER A 106 -1.80 12.02 6.97
N LYS A 107 -1.27 10.95 6.39
CA LYS A 107 -0.14 11.02 5.46
C LYS A 107 -0.55 11.47 4.06
N VAL A 108 -1.84 11.36 3.72
CA VAL A 108 -2.33 11.56 2.34
C VAL A 108 -3.35 12.69 2.26
N LEU A 109 -4.25 12.82 3.23
CA LEU A 109 -5.34 13.79 3.24
C LEU A 109 -5.01 14.96 4.16
N ASP A 110 -5.45 16.16 3.76
CA ASP A 110 -5.41 17.35 4.61
C ASP A 110 -6.67 17.40 5.46
N PHE A 111 -6.47 17.57 6.77
CA PHE A 111 -7.54 17.68 7.77
C PHE A 111 -7.78 19.11 8.24
N GLU A 112 -7.14 20.08 7.59
CA GLU A 112 -7.27 21.50 7.84
C GLU A 112 -7.61 22.24 6.54
N GLY A 113 -8.10 23.49 6.68
CA GLY A 113 -8.44 24.34 5.55
C GLY A 113 -9.86 24.15 4.99
N GLU A 114 -10.16 24.82 3.87
CA GLU A 114 -11.50 24.89 3.28
C GLU A 114 -12.05 23.54 2.84
N HIS A 115 -11.19 22.67 2.32
CA HIS A 115 -11.53 21.34 1.80
C HIS A 115 -11.05 20.22 2.75
N ALA A 116 -10.95 20.53 4.04
CA ALA A 116 -10.52 19.58 5.05
C ALA A 116 -11.29 18.25 4.96
N ALA A 117 -10.56 17.13 5.08
CA ALA A 117 -11.14 15.80 5.18
C ALA A 117 -11.89 15.65 6.52
N ILE A 118 -12.95 14.86 6.52
CA ILE A 118 -13.74 14.58 7.73
C ILE A 118 -13.67 13.09 7.99
N ILE A 119 -13.39 12.69 9.22
CA ILE A 119 -13.47 11.31 9.66
C ILE A 119 -14.78 11.12 10.40
N VAL A 120 -15.53 10.09 10.02
CA VAL A 120 -16.76 9.67 10.71
C VAL A 120 -16.72 8.16 10.97
N ASN A 121 -17.47 7.70 11.98
CA ASN A 121 -17.58 6.29 12.32
C ASN A 121 -19.04 5.86 12.19
N ASN A 122 -19.33 4.87 11.33
CA ASN A 122 -20.71 4.43 11.16
C ASN A 122 -21.30 3.68 12.36
N ALA A 123 -20.49 3.31 13.33
CA ALA A 123 -21.00 2.80 14.62
C ALA A 123 -21.87 3.85 15.35
N ASP A 124 -21.58 5.16 15.15
CA ASP A 124 -22.28 6.26 15.81
C ASP A 124 -23.77 6.33 15.46
N TRP A 125 -24.15 5.80 14.30
CA TRP A 125 -25.56 5.74 13.89
C TRP A 125 -26.11 4.32 13.71
N LEU A 126 -25.30 3.37 13.22
CA LEU A 126 -25.77 2.01 12.97
C LEU A 126 -26.09 1.26 14.28
N CYS A 127 -25.30 1.50 15.34
CA CYS A 127 -25.51 0.84 16.64
C CYS A 127 -26.73 1.41 17.42
N GLU A 128 -27.22 2.58 17.04
CA GLU A 128 -28.40 3.21 17.66
C GLU A 128 -29.72 2.79 17.00
N LEU A 129 -29.65 2.15 15.82
CA LEU A 129 -30.84 1.74 15.08
C LEU A 129 -31.52 0.53 15.72
N GLY A 130 -32.82 0.67 15.97
CA GLY A 130 -33.64 -0.46 16.40
C GLY A 130 -33.86 -1.45 15.27
N PHE A 131 -33.70 -2.74 15.54
CA PHE A 131 -33.85 -3.79 14.53
C PHE A 131 -35.20 -3.73 13.78
N LEU A 132 -36.30 -3.52 14.50
CA LEU A 132 -37.64 -3.40 13.89
C LEU A 132 -37.78 -2.13 13.06
N ASP A 133 -37.14 -1.02 13.50
CA ASP A 133 -37.18 0.22 12.74
C ASP A 133 -36.42 0.10 11.42
N VAL A 134 -35.27 -0.58 11.42
CA VAL A 134 -34.54 -0.87 10.19
C VAL A 134 -35.37 -1.72 9.24
N LEU A 135 -36.03 -2.78 9.72
CA LEU A 135 -36.86 -3.63 8.86
C LEU A 135 -38.05 -2.85 8.28
N ARG A 136 -38.74 -2.05 9.10
CA ARG A 136 -39.93 -1.29 8.70
C ARG A 136 -39.58 -0.13 7.77
N ASP A 137 -38.55 0.68 8.07
CA ASP A 137 -38.33 1.96 7.44
C ASP A 137 -37.28 1.91 6.32
N VAL A 138 -36.33 0.98 6.41
CA VAL A 138 -35.25 0.78 5.43
C VAL A 138 -35.47 -0.51 4.63
N GLY A 139 -35.70 -1.63 5.32
CA GLY A 139 -35.84 -2.96 4.71
C GLY A 139 -36.92 -3.05 3.65
N LYS A 140 -38.03 -2.33 3.84
CA LYS A 140 -39.15 -2.27 2.83
C LYS A 140 -38.69 -1.81 1.45
N TYR A 141 -37.58 -1.13 1.32
CA TYR A 141 -37.03 -0.65 0.05
C TYR A 141 -36.10 -1.65 -0.62
N PHE A 142 -35.75 -2.75 0.03
CA PHE A 142 -34.84 -3.77 -0.48
C PHE A 142 -35.63 -5.01 -0.91
N SER A 143 -35.67 -5.27 -2.21
CA SER A 143 -36.23 -6.50 -2.74
C SER A 143 -35.22 -7.63 -2.64
N VAL A 144 -35.58 -8.72 -1.94
CA VAL A 144 -34.74 -9.92 -1.83
C VAL A 144 -34.38 -10.47 -3.22
N ASN A 145 -35.33 -10.45 -4.16
CA ASN A 145 -35.10 -10.91 -5.54
C ASN A 145 -33.98 -10.07 -6.22
N THR A 146 -33.95 -8.76 -5.98
CA THR A 146 -32.89 -7.88 -6.51
C THR A 146 -31.57 -8.12 -5.79
N MET A 147 -31.58 -8.30 -4.48
CA MET A 147 -30.38 -8.55 -3.68
C MET A 147 -29.69 -9.86 -4.08
N ILE A 148 -30.45 -10.94 -4.32
CA ILE A 148 -29.93 -12.23 -4.77
C ILE A 148 -29.26 -12.15 -6.15
N GLN A 149 -29.69 -11.21 -7.00
CA GLN A 149 -29.09 -11.02 -8.34
C GLN A 149 -27.75 -10.28 -8.34
N LYS A 150 -27.33 -9.69 -7.21
CA LYS A 150 -26.02 -9.04 -7.11
C LYS A 150 -24.89 -10.06 -7.24
N ASP A 151 -23.84 -9.71 -7.99
CA ASP A 151 -22.75 -10.64 -8.32
C ASP A 151 -22.11 -11.28 -7.09
N SER A 152 -21.88 -10.48 -6.02
CA SER A 152 -21.30 -10.96 -4.76
C SER A 152 -22.17 -12.01 -4.04
N VAL A 153 -23.50 -11.86 -4.11
CA VAL A 153 -24.45 -12.79 -3.49
C VAL A 153 -24.64 -14.01 -4.39
N LYS A 154 -24.81 -13.78 -5.70
CA LYS A 154 -25.04 -14.84 -6.70
C LYS A 154 -23.87 -15.81 -6.77
N ASP A 155 -22.64 -15.31 -6.73
CA ASP A 155 -21.45 -16.16 -6.70
C ASP A 155 -21.42 -17.06 -5.47
N ARG A 156 -21.74 -16.53 -4.28
CA ARG A 156 -21.80 -17.30 -3.02
C ARG A 156 -22.90 -18.37 -3.05
N LEU A 157 -24.05 -18.06 -3.61
CA LEU A 157 -25.18 -19.00 -3.69
C LEU A 157 -24.96 -20.13 -4.70
N ASN A 158 -24.32 -19.85 -5.83
CA ASN A 158 -24.23 -20.79 -6.95
C ASN A 158 -22.89 -21.55 -7.02
N ASN A 159 -21.80 -20.96 -6.52
CA ASN A 159 -20.45 -21.45 -6.75
C ASN A 159 -19.72 -21.88 -5.47
N ARG A 160 -20.39 -21.80 -4.31
CA ARG A 160 -19.77 -22.08 -3.01
C ARG A 160 -20.61 -23.03 -2.16
N GLU A 161 -19.94 -23.99 -1.51
CA GLU A 161 -20.60 -24.97 -0.64
C GLU A 161 -21.22 -24.32 0.62
N GLN A 162 -20.61 -23.25 1.15
CA GLN A 162 -21.04 -22.61 2.41
C GLN A 162 -22.18 -21.59 2.25
N GLY A 163 -22.56 -21.23 1.01
CA GLY A 163 -23.58 -20.23 0.78
C GLY A 163 -23.23 -18.84 1.36
N ILE A 164 -24.25 -18.10 1.81
CA ILE A 164 -24.12 -16.78 2.45
C ILE A 164 -25.01 -16.71 3.70
N SER A 165 -24.48 -16.26 4.82
CA SER A 165 -25.28 -16.06 6.04
C SER A 165 -26.20 -14.84 5.91
N TYR A 166 -27.28 -14.78 6.70
CA TYR A 166 -28.14 -13.59 6.75
C TYR A 166 -27.36 -12.35 7.19
N THR A 167 -26.35 -12.51 8.06
CA THR A 167 -25.46 -11.45 8.51
C THR A 167 -24.74 -10.82 7.34
N GLU A 168 -24.01 -11.61 6.55
CA GLU A 168 -23.33 -11.11 5.35
C GLU A 168 -24.31 -10.59 4.28
N PHE A 169 -25.43 -11.26 4.09
CA PHE A 169 -26.47 -10.84 3.15
C PHE A 169 -27.05 -9.45 3.47
N SER A 170 -27.19 -9.13 4.75
CA SER A 170 -27.68 -7.84 5.20
C SER A 170 -26.67 -6.70 5.12
N TYR A 171 -25.37 -6.97 4.91
CA TYR A 171 -24.32 -5.95 4.84
C TYR A 171 -24.64 -4.83 3.82
N MET A 172 -25.18 -5.19 2.66
CA MET A 172 -25.57 -4.22 1.63
C MET A 172 -26.55 -3.15 2.15
N ILE A 173 -27.45 -3.52 3.07
CA ILE A 173 -28.42 -2.60 3.68
C ILE A 173 -27.72 -1.59 4.57
N LEU A 174 -26.72 -2.04 5.33
CA LEU A 174 -25.94 -1.18 6.22
C LEU A 174 -25.17 -0.13 5.44
N GLN A 175 -24.44 -0.53 4.41
CA GLN A 175 -23.68 0.40 3.55
C GLN A 175 -24.61 1.36 2.78
N ALA A 176 -25.77 0.89 2.33
CA ALA A 176 -26.75 1.76 1.68
C ALA A 176 -27.31 2.80 2.67
N TYR A 177 -27.53 2.40 3.92
CA TYR A 177 -27.97 3.32 4.97
C TYR A 177 -26.87 4.34 5.33
N ASP A 178 -25.60 3.95 5.35
CA ASP A 178 -24.49 4.90 5.51
C ASP A 178 -24.55 6.03 4.48
N PHE A 179 -24.77 5.70 3.21
CA PHE A 179 -24.90 6.71 2.16
C PHE A 179 -26.12 7.62 2.38
N LEU A 180 -27.26 7.04 2.73
CA LEU A 180 -28.47 7.80 3.06
C LEU A 180 -28.24 8.72 4.27
N HIS A 181 -27.61 8.21 5.35
CA HIS A 181 -27.30 8.97 6.54
C HIS A 181 -26.39 10.17 6.20
N LEU A 182 -25.30 9.94 5.49
CA LEU A 182 -24.38 11.01 5.08
C LEU A 182 -25.04 12.01 4.11
N ARG A 183 -25.92 11.54 3.24
CA ARG A 183 -26.72 12.41 2.37
C ARG A 183 -27.63 13.35 3.16
N ARG A 184 -28.32 12.83 4.15
CA ARG A 184 -29.24 13.58 5.02
C ARG A 184 -28.53 14.56 5.97
N LYS A 185 -27.40 14.13 6.55
CA LYS A 185 -26.74 14.88 7.62
C LYS A 185 -25.64 15.82 7.13
N MET A 186 -25.00 15.49 6.01
CA MET A 186 -23.80 16.18 5.55
C MET A 186 -23.88 16.60 4.08
N ASP A 187 -25.02 16.43 3.41
CA ASP A 187 -25.19 16.65 1.99
C ASP A 187 -24.15 15.92 1.12
N CYS A 188 -23.72 14.72 1.57
CA CYS A 188 -22.81 13.88 0.83
C CYS A 188 -23.53 13.28 -0.38
N THR A 189 -23.08 13.64 -1.59
CA THR A 189 -23.74 13.25 -2.83
C THR A 189 -22.98 12.21 -3.64
N ILE A 190 -21.75 11.90 -3.25
CA ILE A 190 -20.90 10.99 -4.01
C ILE A 190 -20.35 9.88 -3.11
N GLN A 191 -20.44 8.64 -3.58
CA GLN A 191 -19.72 7.51 -3.00
C GLN A 191 -18.58 7.08 -3.92
N ILE A 192 -17.36 6.99 -3.37
CA ILE A 192 -16.16 6.54 -4.07
C ILE A 192 -15.76 5.16 -3.52
N ALA A 193 -15.48 4.19 -4.39
CA ALA A 193 -15.01 2.87 -3.95
C ALA A 193 -14.36 2.07 -5.09
N GLY A 194 -13.80 0.89 -4.79
CA GLY A 194 -13.36 -0.06 -5.81
C GLY A 194 -14.52 -0.64 -6.62
N SER A 195 -14.25 -1.09 -7.83
CA SER A 195 -15.27 -1.62 -8.76
C SER A 195 -16.14 -2.75 -8.19
N TYR A 196 -15.58 -3.55 -7.29
CA TYR A 196 -16.34 -4.64 -6.62
C TYR A 196 -17.45 -4.13 -5.69
N GLN A 197 -17.44 -2.84 -5.34
CA GLN A 197 -18.46 -2.17 -4.50
C GLN A 197 -19.64 -1.61 -5.31
N TYR A 198 -19.60 -1.68 -6.63
CA TYR A 198 -20.61 -1.04 -7.49
C TYR A 198 -22.05 -1.43 -7.11
N GLY A 199 -22.28 -2.70 -6.79
CA GLY A 199 -23.57 -3.19 -6.34
C GLY A 199 -24.10 -2.53 -5.06
N ASN A 200 -23.21 -2.33 -4.07
CA ASN A 200 -23.54 -1.66 -2.80
C ASN A 200 -23.78 -0.17 -3.02
N ILE A 201 -22.98 0.48 -3.88
CA ILE A 201 -23.14 1.91 -4.25
C ILE A 201 -24.53 2.15 -4.86
N VAL A 202 -24.92 1.33 -5.85
CA VAL A 202 -26.23 1.44 -6.52
C VAL A 202 -27.36 1.23 -5.51
N ALA A 203 -27.23 0.31 -4.57
CA ALA A 203 -28.22 0.10 -3.53
C ALA A 203 -28.41 1.35 -2.64
N GLY A 204 -27.31 2.04 -2.32
CA GLY A 204 -27.35 3.31 -1.58
C GLY A 204 -28.02 4.43 -2.35
N ILE A 205 -27.72 4.58 -3.65
CA ILE A 205 -28.36 5.57 -4.53
C ILE A 205 -29.86 5.29 -4.66
N ASP A 206 -30.26 4.02 -4.82
CA ASP A 206 -31.66 3.63 -4.90
C ASP A 206 -32.41 3.93 -3.59
N LEU A 207 -31.78 3.70 -2.44
CA LEU A 207 -32.36 4.05 -1.14
C LEU A 207 -32.56 5.56 -1.01
N ILE A 208 -31.55 6.38 -1.35
CA ILE A 208 -31.64 7.84 -1.34
C ILE A 208 -32.79 8.31 -2.26
N ARG A 209 -32.88 7.77 -3.46
CA ARG A 209 -33.94 8.12 -4.41
C ARG A 209 -35.32 7.84 -3.86
N ARG A 210 -35.53 6.73 -3.17
CA ARG A 210 -36.81 6.37 -2.54
C ARG A 210 -37.12 7.22 -1.34
N ASP A 211 -36.12 7.55 -0.54
CA ASP A 211 -36.25 8.43 0.64
C ASP A 211 -36.61 9.87 0.23
N MET A 212 -36.04 10.35 -0.86
CA MET A 212 -36.28 11.69 -1.39
C MET A 212 -37.51 11.77 -2.34
N THR A 213 -38.41 10.79 -2.31
CA THR A 213 -39.66 10.84 -3.08
C THR A 213 -40.46 12.08 -2.65
N GLY A 214 -40.85 12.92 -3.64
CA GLY A 214 -41.52 14.20 -3.38
C GLY A 214 -40.59 15.42 -3.29
N SER A 215 -39.27 15.24 -3.27
CA SER A 215 -38.35 16.37 -3.47
C SER A 215 -38.31 16.80 -4.96
N PRO A 216 -37.86 18.06 -5.26
CA PRO A 216 -37.75 18.54 -6.64
C PRO A 216 -37.02 17.52 -7.55
N GLU A 217 -37.53 17.35 -8.79
CA GLU A 217 -36.99 16.39 -9.76
C GLU A 217 -35.55 16.74 -10.18
N ASP A 218 -35.23 18.03 -10.22
CA ASP A 218 -33.90 18.57 -10.57
C ASP A 218 -32.87 18.46 -9.45
N GLN A 219 -33.28 18.03 -8.25
CA GLN A 219 -32.36 17.82 -7.14
C GLN A 219 -31.50 16.59 -7.36
N PHE A 220 -30.16 16.76 -7.42
CA PHE A 220 -29.22 15.65 -7.53
C PHE A 220 -29.32 14.72 -6.32
N ARG A 221 -29.62 13.45 -6.57
CA ARG A 221 -29.87 12.45 -5.51
C ARG A 221 -28.57 11.89 -4.95
N GLY A 222 -27.69 11.47 -5.82
CA GLY A 222 -26.38 10.90 -5.51
C GLY A 222 -25.81 10.13 -6.69
N ALA A 223 -24.49 9.93 -6.67
CA ALA A 223 -23.78 9.11 -7.65
C ALA A 223 -22.65 8.31 -7.03
N GLY A 224 -22.23 7.29 -7.77
CA GLY A 224 -21.07 6.46 -7.48
C GLY A 224 -19.95 6.70 -8.48
N ILE A 225 -18.73 6.65 -8.00
CA ILE A 225 -17.51 6.68 -8.79
C ILE A 225 -16.64 5.50 -8.36
N THR A 226 -16.30 4.61 -9.29
CA THR A 226 -15.50 3.44 -8.98
C THR A 226 -14.17 3.45 -9.69
N ASN A 227 -13.14 2.97 -9.01
CA ASN A 227 -11.83 2.71 -9.58
C ASN A 227 -11.67 1.22 -9.96
N PRO A 228 -10.79 0.92 -10.94
CA PRO A 228 -10.50 -0.46 -11.30
C PRO A 228 -9.88 -1.23 -10.12
N LEU A 229 -9.96 -2.56 -10.20
CA LEU A 229 -9.24 -3.41 -9.26
C LEU A 229 -7.73 -3.24 -9.46
N VAL A 230 -7.02 -3.09 -8.35
CA VAL A 230 -5.56 -2.86 -8.38
C VAL A 230 -4.83 -4.19 -8.51
N THR A 231 -4.46 -4.53 -9.75
CA THR A 231 -3.74 -5.76 -10.10
C THR A 231 -2.49 -5.45 -10.93
N ALA A 232 -1.48 -6.29 -10.79
CA ALA A 232 -0.35 -6.33 -11.71
C ALA A 232 -0.78 -6.88 -13.09
N SER A 233 0.08 -6.76 -14.09
CA SER A 233 -0.17 -7.25 -15.46
C SER A 233 -0.36 -8.75 -15.54
N ASP A 234 0.24 -9.52 -14.63
CA ASP A 234 0.04 -10.97 -14.48
C ASP A 234 -1.28 -11.34 -13.78
N GLY A 235 -2.10 -10.36 -13.40
CA GLY A 235 -3.36 -10.54 -12.67
C GLY A 235 -3.22 -10.72 -11.16
N SER A 236 -2.00 -10.72 -10.62
CA SER A 236 -1.77 -10.84 -9.18
C SER A 236 -2.21 -9.57 -8.43
N LYS A 237 -2.59 -9.73 -7.16
CA LYS A 237 -2.97 -8.60 -6.30
C LYS A 237 -1.72 -7.84 -5.86
N ILE A 238 -1.70 -6.52 -6.08
CA ILE A 238 -0.62 -5.65 -5.65
C ILE A 238 -0.48 -5.62 -4.12
N GLY A 239 0.77 -5.42 -3.66
CA GLY A 239 1.07 -5.31 -2.24
C GLY A 239 1.13 -6.64 -1.51
N LYS A 240 1.18 -7.76 -2.24
CA LYS A 240 1.48 -9.07 -1.70
C LYS A 240 2.80 -9.58 -2.25
N THR A 241 3.69 -9.99 -1.38
CA THR A 241 4.95 -10.65 -1.70
C THR A 241 4.96 -12.05 -1.09
N GLU A 242 5.95 -12.86 -1.40
CA GLU A 242 6.17 -14.15 -0.72
C GLU A 242 6.30 -13.99 0.80
N LYS A 243 6.80 -12.84 1.25
CA LYS A 243 6.97 -12.48 2.67
C LYS A 243 5.71 -11.92 3.33
N GLY A 244 4.65 -11.69 2.58
CA GLY A 244 3.39 -11.17 3.08
C GLY A 244 2.95 -9.85 2.43
N ALA A 245 2.10 -9.10 3.14
CA ALA A 245 1.58 -7.83 2.65
C ALA A 245 2.58 -6.69 2.88
N ILE A 246 2.64 -5.74 1.93
CA ILE A 246 3.36 -4.47 2.09
C ILE A 246 2.43 -3.45 2.75
N TRP A 247 2.82 -2.99 3.92
CA TRP A 247 2.04 -2.09 4.76
C TRP A 247 2.45 -0.64 4.53
N LEU A 248 1.53 0.28 4.79
CA LEU A 248 1.78 1.72 4.66
C LEU A 248 2.48 2.33 5.89
N THR A 249 2.63 1.57 6.96
CA THR A 249 3.24 2.02 8.22
C THR A 249 4.60 1.37 8.45
N GLU A 250 5.55 2.14 8.99
CA GLU A 250 6.95 1.73 9.17
C GLU A 250 7.15 0.62 10.23
N ASP A 251 6.24 0.53 11.20
CA ASP A 251 6.23 -0.51 12.23
C ASP A 251 5.93 -1.91 11.66
N ARG A 252 5.44 -2.00 10.41
CA ARG A 252 5.11 -3.26 9.75
C ARG A 252 5.89 -3.51 8.47
N THR A 253 6.28 -2.46 7.76
CA THR A 253 7.15 -2.53 6.58
C THR A 253 8.11 -1.38 6.66
N SER A 254 9.41 -1.65 6.83
CA SER A 254 10.41 -0.60 6.95
C SER A 254 10.44 0.27 5.70
N PRO A 255 10.87 1.55 5.81
CA PRO A 255 11.00 2.45 4.67
C PRO A 255 11.86 1.86 3.55
N TYR A 256 12.94 1.16 3.89
CA TYR A 256 13.80 0.50 2.89
C TYR A 256 13.08 -0.65 2.17
N ALA A 257 12.41 -1.55 2.90
CA ALA A 257 11.66 -2.65 2.29
C ALA A 257 10.49 -2.13 1.42
N PHE A 258 9.82 -1.05 1.88
CA PHE A 258 8.78 -0.36 1.14
C PHE A 258 9.32 0.26 -0.17
N HIS A 259 10.43 0.97 -0.11
CA HIS A 259 11.09 1.56 -1.28
C HIS A 259 11.55 0.48 -2.26
N GLN A 260 12.17 -0.61 -1.77
CA GLN A 260 12.62 -1.71 -2.60
C GLN A 260 11.48 -2.45 -3.31
N TYR A 261 10.31 -2.57 -2.66
CA TYR A 261 9.13 -3.13 -3.30
C TYR A 261 8.78 -2.37 -4.59
N TRP A 262 8.70 -1.05 -4.52
CA TRP A 262 8.38 -0.21 -5.68
C TRP A 262 9.52 -0.17 -6.70
N LEU A 263 10.75 -0.16 -6.25
CA LEU A 263 11.91 -0.21 -7.12
C LEU A 263 11.97 -1.50 -7.94
N ASN A 264 11.44 -2.61 -7.42
CA ASN A 264 11.47 -3.92 -8.07
C ASN A 264 10.23 -4.24 -8.93
N ILE A 265 9.32 -3.29 -9.13
CA ILE A 265 8.16 -3.46 -10.03
C ILE A 265 8.65 -3.77 -11.45
N PRO A 266 8.02 -4.75 -12.15
CA PRO A 266 8.31 -5.05 -13.56
C PRO A 266 8.14 -3.83 -14.48
N ASP A 267 8.92 -3.75 -15.54
CA ASP A 267 8.88 -2.62 -16.49
C ASP A 267 7.49 -2.44 -17.11
N GLU A 268 6.78 -3.53 -17.37
CA GLU A 268 5.41 -3.54 -17.92
C GLU A 268 4.36 -2.90 -17.02
N ASP A 269 4.59 -2.87 -15.70
CA ASP A 269 3.70 -2.26 -14.72
C ASP A 269 4.15 -0.86 -14.29
N ALA A 270 5.41 -0.54 -14.45
CA ALA A 270 6.02 0.65 -13.85
C ALA A 270 5.34 1.96 -14.26
N GLY A 271 5.07 2.17 -15.54
CA GLY A 271 4.38 3.37 -16.04
C GLY A 271 2.93 3.45 -15.55
N LYS A 272 2.20 2.33 -15.60
CA LYS A 272 0.85 2.25 -15.04
C LYS A 272 0.83 2.61 -13.56
N PHE A 273 1.76 2.07 -12.77
CA PHE A 273 1.80 2.32 -11.32
C PHE A 273 2.31 3.72 -10.99
N LEU A 274 3.18 4.31 -11.78
CA LEU A 274 3.57 5.71 -11.63
C LEU A 274 2.33 6.63 -11.73
N ARG A 275 1.45 6.41 -12.70
CA ARG A 275 0.18 7.15 -12.83
C ARG A 275 -0.80 6.84 -11.70
N TRP A 276 -0.89 5.57 -11.31
CA TRP A 276 -1.88 5.10 -10.34
C TRP A 276 -1.56 5.48 -8.90
N PHE A 277 -0.30 5.48 -8.50
CA PHE A 277 0.07 5.58 -7.09
C PHE A 277 0.66 6.95 -6.70
N THR A 278 1.23 7.72 -7.63
CA THR A 278 1.87 9.00 -7.32
C THR A 278 0.96 10.20 -7.57
N PHE A 279 1.31 11.36 -6.98
CA PHE A 279 0.67 12.65 -7.24
C PHE A 279 1.46 13.50 -8.25
N LEU A 280 2.48 12.93 -8.90
CA LEU A 280 3.21 13.62 -9.97
C LEU A 280 2.24 14.07 -11.06
N ASP A 281 2.46 15.24 -11.63
CA ASP A 281 1.61 15.76 -12.70
C ASP A 281 1.86 15.07 -14.05
N GLN A 282 0.95 15.25 -14.98
CA GLN A 282 1.01 14.61 -16.29
C GLN A 282 2.31 14.90 -17.04
N PRO A 283 2.78 16.17 -17.18
CA PRO A 283 4.03 16.45 -17.89
C PRO A 283 5.25 15.75 -17.27
N THR A 284 5.32 15.71 -15.94
CA THR A 284 6.42 15.05 -15.22
C THR A 284 6.40 13.55 -15.46
N ILE A 285 5.24 12.89 -15.38
CA ILE A 285 5.10 11.46 -15.64
C ILE A 285 5.50 11.13 -17.09
N GLU A 286 4.98 11.89 -18.07
CA GLU A 286 5.31 11.68 -19.49
C GLU A 286 6.81 11.86 -19.79
N ALA A 287 7.48 12.80 -19.12
CA ALA A 287 8.94 12.97 -19.24
C ALA A 287 9.70 11.77 -18.68
N ILE A 288 9.31 11.25 -17.51
CA ILE A 288 9.90 10.07 -16.87
C ILE A 288 9.69 8.82 -17.75
N GLU A 289 8.49 8.62 -18.26
CA GLU A 289 8.16 7.50 -19.14
C GLU A 289 8.99 7.53 -20.45
N LYS A 290 9.21 8.72 -21.01
CA LYS A 290 10.07 8.91 -22.17
C LYS A 290 11.53 8.57 -21.86
N GLU A 291 12.08 9.08 -20.76
CA GLU A 291 13.44 8.76 -20.30
C GLU A 291 13.61 7.24 -20.11
N HIS A 292 12.62 6.60 -19.47
CA HIS A 292 12.63 5.16 -19.28
C HIS A 292 12.64 4.39 -20.60
N ALA A 293 11.82 4.81 -21.57
CA ALA A 293 11.77 4.18 -22.90
C ALA A 293 13.10 4.29 -23.66
N GLU A 294 13.83 5.40 -23.51
CA GLU A 294 15.16 5.61 -24.12
C GLU A 294 16.25 4.76 -23.43
N SER A 295 16.13 4.51 -22.13
CA SER A 295 17.14 3.79 -21.32
C SER A 295 16.52 2.90 -20.24
N PRO A 296 15.81 1.80 -20.57
CA PRO A 296 15.07 0.98 -19.61
C PRO A 296 15.95 0.43 -18.46
N HIS A 297 17.22 0.12 -18.76
CA HIS A 297 18.17 -0.41 -17.77
C HIS A 297 18.48 0.56 -16.62
N GLN A 298 18.20 1.86 -16.78
CA GLN A 298 18.34 2.87 -15.73
C GLN A 298 17.18 2.89 -14.75
N ARG A 299 16.04 2.26 -15.11
CA ARG A 299 14.84 2.10 -14.29
C ARG A 299 14.29 3.45 -13.78
N ALA A 300 14.28 4.49 -14.62
CA ALA A 300 13.85 5.84 -14.24
C ALA A 300 12.42 5.85 -13.66
N THR A 301 11.49 5.12 -14.28
CA THR A 301 10.10 5.02 -13.83
C THR A 301 9.97 4.37 -12.45
N GLN A 302 10.67 3.25 -12.20
CA GLN A 302 10.65 2.58 -10.90
C GLN A 302 11.28 3.42 -9.80
N LYS A 303 12.37 4.14 -10.09
CA LYS A 303 13.00 5.06 -9.13
C LYS A 303 12.04 6.18 -8.74
N ALA A 304 11.43 6.86 -9.72
CA ALA A 304 10.47 7.92 -9.46
C ALA A 304 9.25 7.40 -8.67
N LEU A 305 8.76 6.19 -8.99
CA LEU A 305 7.68 5.55 -8.26
C LEU A 305 8.07 5.23 -6.81
N ALA A 306 9.25 4.64 -6.60
CA ALA A 306 9.76 4.28 -5.28
C ALA A 306 9.97 5.52 -4.41
N ASP A 307 10.62 6.56 -4.97
CA ASP A 307 10.87 7.80 -4.27
C ASP A 307 9.55 8.49 -3.88
N ALA A 308 8.62 8.67 -4.82
CA ALA A 308 7.35 9.34 -4.56
C ALA A 308 6.49 8.59 -3.53
N MET A 309 6.42 7.26 -3.59
CA MET A 309 5.66 6.47 -2.63
C MET A 309 6.31 6.46 -1.25
N THR A 310 7.62 6.39 -1.19
CA THR A 310 8.36 6.46 0.09
C THR A 310 8.22 7.85 0.71
N GLU A 311 8.27 8.91 -0.08
CA GLU A 311 8.07 10.27 0.40
C GLU A 311 6.68 10.46 1.05
N ILE A 312 5.61 9.96 0.40
CA ILE A 312 4.24 10.08 0.92
C ILE A 312 4.08 9.42 2.29
N PHE A 313 4.62 8.22 2.49
CA PHE A 313 4.36 7.44 3.70
C PHE A 313 5.46 7.51 4.75
N HIS A 314 6.70 7.75 4.34
CA HIS A 314 7.88 7.66 5.21
C HIS A 314 8.72 8.95 5.23
N GLY A 315 8.40 9.94 4.37
CA GLY A 315 9.07 11.24 4.32
C GLY A 315 10.33 11.26 3.45
N SER A 316 10.76 12.47 3.08
CA SER A 316 11.91 12.73 2.18
C SER A 316 13.25 12.25 2.76
N GLU A 317 13.44 12.33 4.07
CA GLU A 317 14.65 11.84 4.74
C GLU A 317 14.86 10.33 4.49
N ASN A 318 13.79 9.54 4.56
CA ASN A 318 13.87 8.10 4.27
C ASN A 318 14.09 7.81 2.78
N VAL A 319 13.62 8.67 1.86
CA VAL A 319 13.98 8.57 0.43
C VAL A 319 15.48 8.73 0.24
N GLU A 320 16.09 9.76 0.84
CA GLU A 320 17.56 9.99 0.77
C GLU A 320 18.32 8.79 1.33
N ARG A 321 17.94 8.29 2.51
CA ARG A 321 18.56 7.12 3.15
C ARG A 321 18.46 5.86 2.28
N CYS A 322 17.31 5.60 1.64
CA CYS A 322 17.15 4.46 0.73
C CYS A 322 18.02 4.59 -0.52
N ASN A 323 18.11 5.78 -1.09
CA ASN A 323 18.95 6.05 -2.25
C ASN A 323 20.44 5.93 -1.93
N ASP A 324 20.88 6.39 -0.75
CA ASP A 324 22.26 6.24 -0.31
C ASP A 324 22.62 4.79 0.00
N ALA A 325 21.69 4.00 0.56
CA ALA A 325 21.84 2.56 0.73
C ALA A 325 22.04 1.86 -0.62
N ALA A 326 21.25 2.22 -1.63
CA ALA A 326 21.42 1.70 -2.98
C ALA A 326 22.81 2.04 -3.56
N LYS A 327 23.26 3.30 -3.43
CA LYS A 327 24.60 3.70 -3.88
C LYS A 327 25.72 2.92 -3.15
N ALA A 328 25.59 2.74 -1.84
CA ALA A 328 26.55 1.99 -1.02
C ALA A 328 26.72 0.54 -1.48
N LEU A 329 25.62 -0.13 -1.83
CA LEU A 329 25.63 -1.51 -2.37
C LEU A 329 26.39 -1.64 -3.70
N PHE A 330 26.34 -0.63 -4.56
CA PHE A 330 26.95 -0.65 -5.89
C PHE A 330 28.35 -0.03 -5.95
N GLY A 331 28.99 0.24 -4.82
CA GLY A 331 30.39 0.69 -4.75
C GLY A 331 30.61 2.00 -4.01
N GLY A 332 29.60 2.50 -3.31
CA GLY A 332 29.69 3.63 -2.38
C GLY A 332 30.27 3.24 -1.02
N ASP A 333 30.20 4.15 -0.07
CA ASP A 333 30.71 3.96 1.29
C ASP A 333 29.66 3.30 2.19
N ILE A 334 29.80 2.00 2.41
CA ILE A 334 28.91 1.23 3.32
C ILE A 334 28.99 1.75 4.77
N LYS A 335 30.11 2.38 5.15
CA LYS A 335 30.29 2.96 6.51
C LYS A 335 29.35 4.15 6.77
N SER A 336 28.77 4.74 5.73
CA SER A 336 27.81 5.84 5.87
C SER A 336 26.40 5.35 6.27
N LEU A 337 26.10 4.04 6.13
CA LEU A 337 24.83 3.48 6.55
C LEU A 337 24.77 3.37 8.07
N ASP A 338 23.66 3.80 8.67
CA ASP A 338 23.41 3.53 10.09
C ASP A 338 23.15 2.04 10.35
N GLU A 339 23.16 1.64 11.62
CA GLU A 339 23.03 0.24 12.04
C GLU A 339 21.71 -0.38 11.59
N THR A 340 20.61 0.38 11.66
CA THR A 340 19.29 -0.07 11.24
C THR A 340 19.26 -0.32 9.74
N MET A 341 19.71 0.64 8.95
CA MET A 341 19.76 0.51 7.49
C MET A 341 20.70 -0.61 7.06
N LEU A 342 21.86 -0.75 7.71
CA LEU A 342 22.79 -1.85 7.45
C LEU A 342 22.10 -3.21 7.69
N SER A 343 21.40 -3.34 8.82
CA SER A 343 20.66 -4.56 9.16
C SER A 343 19.56 -4.88 8.15
N GLU A 344 18.82 -3.88 7.70
CA GLU A 344 17.74 -4.05 6.71
C GLU A 344 18.27 -4.43 5.33
N VAL A 345 19.28 -3.72 4.85
CA VAL A 345 19.89 -3.93 3.52
C VAL A 345 20.49 -5.33 3.41
N PHE A 346 21.08 -5.82 4.48
CA PHE A 346 21.76 -7.12 4.52
C PHE A 346 20.97 -8.20 5.29
N ALA A 347 19.68 -7.99 5.55
CA ALA A 347 18.83 -8.95 6.29
C ALA A 347 18.74 -10.33 5.63
N GLU A 348 18.81 -10.38 4.30
CA GLU A 348 18.69 -11.62 3.50
C GLU A 348 20.04 -12.21 3.05
N VAL A 349 21.12 -11.52 3.38
CA VAL A 349 22.45 -11.99 3.04
C VAL A 349 22.85 -13.13 3.99
N PRO A 350 23.44 -14.22 3.49
CA PRO A 350 23.98 -15.26 4.34
C PRO A 350 24.87 -14.68 5.44
N ALA A 351 24.68 -15.13 6.67
CA ALA A 351 25.38 -14.61 7.83
C ALA A 351 25.96 -15.72 8.70
N GLY A 352 27.03 -15.41 9.44
CA GLY A 352 27.63 -16.30 10.42
C GLY A 352 28.19 -15.53 11.61
N GLU A 353 28.29 -16.17 12.76
CA GLU A 353 28.82 -15.61 14.00
C GLU A 353 30.27 -16.00 14.22
N PHE A 354 31.09 -15.08 14.66
CA PHE A 354 32.51 -15.20 14.91
C PHE A 354 32.88 -14.55 16.23
N ALA A 355 33.89 -15.11 16.92
CA ALA A 355 34.31 -14.56 18.19
C ALA A 355 35.13 -13.26 18.00
N LYS A 356 34.73 -12.16 18.64
CA LYS A 356 35.49 -10.89 18.63
C LYS A 356 36.94 -11.04 19.08
N SER A 357 37.20 -11.96 19.98
CA SER A 357 38.57 -12.26 20.46
C SER A 357 39.51 -12.79 19.38
N SER A 358 38.97 -13.24 18.24
CA SER A 358 39.78 -13.70 17.11
C SER A 358 40.20 -12.57 16.16
N LEU A 359 39.60 -11.38 16.27
CA LEU A 359 39.99 -10.22 15.45
C LEU A 359 41.49 -9.87 15.71
N GLY A 360 42.19 -9.55 14.63
CA GLY A 360 43.63 -9.29 14.67
C GLY A 360 44.53 -10.55 14.79
N THR A 361 43.95 -11.76 14.84
CA THR A 361 44.67 -13.02 14.87
C THR A 361 44.61 -13.76 13.53
N GLU A 362 45.42 -14.81 13.36
CA GLU A 362 45.41 -15.66 12.16
C GLU A 362 44.02 -16.27 11.88
N ALA A 363 43.20 -16.51 12.90
CA ALA A 363 41.85 -17.07 12.77
C ALA A 363 40.89 -16.09 12.05
N ALA A 364 41.14 -14.79 12.10
CA ALA A 364 40.40 -13.76 11.36
C ALA A 364 41.05 -13.39 10.02
N SER A 365 42.06 -14.16 9.54
CA SER A 365 42.58 -13.96 8.20
C SER A 365 41.56 -14.32 7.14
N LEU A 366 41.48 -13.58 6.03
CA LEU A 366 40.53 -13.87 4.98
C LEU A 366 40.69 -15.28 4.35
N VAL A 367 41.91 -15.83 4.37
CA VAL A 367 42.17 -17.20 3.91
C VAL A 367 41.52 -18.25 4.81
N GLU A 368 41.47 -18.01 6.13
CA GLU A 368 40.83 -18.92 7.11
C GLU A 368 39.31 -18.71 7.17
N LEU A 369 38.86 -17.46 7.02
CA LEU A 369 37.48 -17.07 7.23
C LEU A 369 36.59 -17.35 6.02
N LEU A 370 37.05 -17.02 4.78
CA LEU A 370 36.22 -17.17 3.58
C LEU A 370 35.68 -18.59 3.35
N PRO A 371 36.43 -19.69 3.62
CA PRO A 371 35.89 -21.05 3.51
C PRO A 371 34.82 -21.42 4.54
N GLN A 372 34.67 -20.61 5.61
CA GLN A 372 33.60 -20.76 6.59
C GLN A 372 32.33 -20.00 6.21
N THR A 373 32.37 -19.31 5.06
CA THR A 373 31.27 -18.58 4.46
C THR A 373 30.79 -19.27 3.18
N GLU A 374 29.68 -18.88 2.63
CA GLU A 374 29.21 -19.36 1.32
C GLU A 374 29.99 -18.76 0.13
N LEU A 375 30.96 -17.87 0.39
CA LEU A 375 31.69 -17.14 -0.65
C LEU A 375 32.76 -17.98 -1.35
N CYS A 376 33.33 -18.99 -0.69
CA CYS A 376 34.24 -19.97 -1.32
C CYS A 376 34.22 -21.33 -0.60
N LYS A 377 34.75 -22.36 -1.26
CA LYS A 377 34.68 -23.73 -0.78
C LYS A 377 35.97 -24.22 -0.14
N SER A 378 37.08 -23.51 -0.30
CA SER A 378 38.40 -23.96 0.20
C SER A 378 39.37 -22.81 0.36
N LYS A 379 40.42 -23.01 1.20
CA LYS A 379 41.53 -22.06 1.36
C LYS A 379 42.29 -21.79 0.06
N ARG A 380 42.34 -22.76 -0.87
CA ARG A 380 42.95 -22.61 -2.17
C ARG A 380 42.14 -21.59 -3.01
N GLU A 381 40.83 -21.76 -3.05
CA GLU A 381 39.93 -20.86 -3.75
C GLU A 381 39.94 -19.46 -3.13
N ALA A 382 39.99 -19.36 -1.80
CA ALA A 382 40.11 -18.08 -1.08
C ALA A 382 41.40 -17.33 -1.52
N ARG A 383 42.56 -18.00 -1.60
CA ARG A 383 43.80 -17.38 -2.07
C ARG A 383 43.69 -16.91 -3.53
N GLU A 384 43.07 -17.69 -4.39
CA GLU A 384 42.84 -17.32 -5.78
C GLU A 384 41.95 -16.04 -5.88
N PHE A 385 40.83 -15.96 -5.13
CA PHE A 385 39.97 -14.80 -5.14
C PHE A 385 40.61 -13.55 -4.53
N LEU A 386 41.48 -13.71 -3.53
CA LEU A 386 42.24 -12.61 -2.97
C LEU A 386 43.30 -12.09 -3.97
N GLN A 387 44.02 -12.99 -4.65
CA GLN A 387 45.04 -12.64 -5.63
C GLN A 387 44.45 -11.89 -6.83
N ASN A 388 43.30 -12.31 -7.32
CA ASN A 388 42.63 -11.67 -8.46
C ASN A 388 41.76 -10.45 -8.11
N GLY A 389 41.76 -10.02 -6.82
CA GLY A 389 41.05 -8.84 -6.35
C GLY A 389 39.52 -8.99 -6.41
N SER A 390 39.01 -10.23 -6.32
CA SER A 390 37.57 -10.49 -6.34
C SER A 390 36.90 -10.34 -4.97
N VAL A 391 37.65 -10.17 -3.89
CA VAL A 391 37.13 -10.02 -2.53
C VAL A 391 37.10 -8.56 -2.12
N ALA A 392 36.06 -8.16 -1.39
CA ALA A 392 35.95 -6.85 -0.76
C ALA A 392 35.52 -6.98 0.71
N ILE A 393 36.03 -6.08 1.57
CA ILE A 393 35.63 -5.89 2.95
C ILE A 393 34.88 -4.56 3.04
N ASN A 394 33.66 -4.56 3.59
CA ASN A 394 32.83 -3.36 3.73
C ASN A 394 32.76 -2.54 2.43
N GLY A 395 32.63 -3.21 1.28
CA GLY A 395 32.57 -2.59 -0.04
C GLY A 395 33.92 -2.25 -0.67
N LYS A 396 35.00 -2.16 0.08
CA LYS A 396 36.35 -1.84 -0.41
C LYS A 396 37.08 -3.11 -0.88
N LYS A 397 37.55 -3.12 -2.13
CA LYS A 397 38.30 -4.26 -2.67
C LYS A 397 39.59 -4.48 -1.91
N VAL A 398 39.87 -5.74 -1.58
CA VAL A 398 41.17 -6.20 -1.10
C VAL A 398 41.98 -6.61 -2.33
N ALA A 399 43.06 -5.95 -2.58
CA ALA A 399 43.90 -6.20 -3.77
C ALA A 399 45.40 -6.01 -3.43
N GLY A 400 46.24 -6.59 -4.29
CA GLY A 400 47.71 -6.47 -4.20
C GLY A 400 48.37 -7.62 -3.45
N ASP A 401 49.70 -7.51 -3.29
CA ASP A 401 50.54 -8.55 -2.70
C ASP A 401 50.21 -8.87 -1.24
N THR A 402 49.59 -7.91 -0.54
CA THR A 402 49.18 -8.07 0.87
C THR A 402 47.80 -8.69 1.05
N ALA A 403 47.03 -8.91 -0.04
CA ALA A 403 45.67 -9.42 0.05
C ALA A 403 45.57 -10.79 0.75
N ILE A 404 46.52 -11.69 0.51
CA ILE A 404 46.55 -13.01 1.14
C ILE A 404 46.85 -12.92 2.64
N ALA A 405 47.65 -11.92 3.07
CA ALA A 405 48.01 -11.71 4.46
C ALA A 405 47.00 -10.83 5.21
N CYS A 406 45.84 -10.46 4.55
CA CYS A 406 44.83 -9.60 5.15
C CYS A 406 44.14 -10.31 6.31
N VAL A 407 44.19 -9.71 7.48
CA VAL A 407 43.53 -10.12 8.73
C VAL A 407 42.54 -9.06 9.11
N LEU A 408 41.29 -9.47 9.42
CA LEU A 408 40.26 -8.56 9.89
C LEU A 408 40.56 -8.10 11.31
N THR A 409 40.32 -6.81 11.56
CA THR A 409 40.59 -6.15 12.84
C THR A 409 39.33 -5.49 13.40
N SER A 410 39.41 -4.96 14.63
CA SER A 410 38.34 -4.18 15.23
C SER A 410 37.98 -2.91 14.41
N ASP A 411 38.91 -2.38 13.63
CA ASP A 411 38.68 -1.19 12.78
C ASP A 411 37.82 -1.48 11.54
N ASP A 412 37.65 -2.76 11.21
CA ASP A 412 36.79 -3.22 10.14
C ASP A 412 35.34 -3.39 10.59
N LEU A 413 35.05 -3.36 11.89
CA LEU A 413 33.71 -3.50 12.41
C LEU A 413 32.82 -2.30 12.04
N LEU A 414 31.72 -2.57 11.41
CA LEU A 414 30.60 -1.64 11.23
C LEU A 414 29.74 -1.70 12.50
N HIS A 415 29.47 -0.55 13.10
CA HIS A 415 28.71 -0.42 14.36
C HIS A 415 29.16 -1.39 15.47
N GLY A 416 30.45 -1.71 15.50
CA GLY A 416 31.07 -2.53 16.54
C GLY A 416 30.71 -4.02 16.51
N SER A 417 29.97 -4.51 15.51
CA SER A 417 29.46 -5.89 15.50
C SER A 417 29.58 -6.64 14.17
N THR A 418 29.61 -5.95 13.04
CA THR A 418 29.44 -6.60 11.72
C THR A 418 30.57 -6.24 10.76
N ILE A 419 31.08 -7.22 10.02
CA ILE A 419 31.95 -6.98 8.87
C ILE A 419 31.30 -7.65 7.66
N LEU A 420 31.15 -6.90 6.56
CA LEU A 420 30.57 -7.39 5.32
C LEU A 420 31.67 -7.86 4.37
N LEU A 421 31.58 -9.11 3.98
CA LEU A 421 32.44 -9.71 2.98
C LEU A 421 31.70 -9.83 1.65
N ARG A 422 32.38 -9.52 0.53
CA ARG A 422 31.80 -9.66 -0.81
C ARG A 422 32.74 -10.36 -1.75
N ARG A 423 32.21 -11.28 -2.57
CA ARG A 423 32.91 -11.86 -3.71
C ARG A 423 32.26 -11.40 -5.03
N GLY A 424 33.06 -10.85 -5.91
CA GLY A 424 32.58 -10.29 -7.18
C GLY A 424 31.64 -9.11 -6.98
N LYS A 425 30.56 -9.06 -7.78
CA LYS A 425 29.62 -7.92 -7.75
C LYS A 425 28.41 -8.12 -6.85
N LYS A 426 28.01 -9.39 -6.58
CA LYS A 426 26.69 -9.68 -6.00
C LYS A 426 26.71 -10.61 -4.77
N ALA A 427 27.74 -11.44 -4.62
CA ALA A 427 27.76 -12.40 -3.51
C ALA A 427 28.28 -11.74 -2.23
N TRP A 428 27.38 -11.53 -1.28
CA TRP A 428 27.65 -10.94 0.02
C TRP A 428 27.54 -11.97 1.14
N PHE A 429 28.24 -11.74 2.23
CA PHE A 429 28.15 -12.47 3.48
C PHE A 429 28.34 -11.51 4.66
N ALA A 430 27.46 -11.59 5.66
CA ALA A 430 27.54 -10.78 6.86
C ALA A 430 28.21 -11.58 7.99
N SER A 431 29.47 -11.27 8.33
CA SER A 431 30.13 -11.83 9.51
C SER A 431 29.76 -11.00 10.72
N ARG A 432 29.07 -11.63 11.69
CA ARG A 432 28.69 -11.02 12.98
C ARG A 432 29.69 -11.42 14.04
N TRP A 433 30.25 -10.43 14.73
CA TRP A 433 31.29 -10.59 15.71
C TRP A 433 30.73 -10.36 17.12
N VAL A 434 30.70 -11.42 17.91
CA VAL A 434 30.12 -11.44 19.27
C VAL A 434 31.16 -11.63 20.35
#